data_642faf91b719cfc25b5382d4b2e76c69
#
_entry.id   642faf91b719cfc25b5382d4b2e76c69
#
_cell.length_a   1.000
_cell.length_b   1.000
_cell.length_c   1.000
_cell.angle_alpha   90.00
_cell.angle_beta   90.00
_cell.angle_gamma   90.00
#
_symmetry.space_group_name_H-M   'P 1'
#
loop_
_entity.id
_entity.type
_entity.pdbx_description
1 polymer ?
#
loop_
_entity_poly.entity_id
_entity_poly.type
_entity_poly.pdbx_seq_one_letter_code
_entity_poly.pdbx_strand_id
1 'polypeptide(L)'
;LELGGGIVLNNSFGYPMLFPAFYLNWATAGKYTVKISMMDGVEMSAGYNANRHLSLNIVAEMKGQMALMVQDGKDKIFSHQYIIAGFRPKIKLGKRISIPLTAGIHVIRPAEITDRSLKSMFRDRSCYFQVSPYASAGLNIEF
;
A
#
# COMPACT_ATOMS: atom_id res chain seq x y z
N LEU A 1 17.62 11.82 6.66
CA LEU A 1 16.66 12.04 5.58
C LEU A 1 17.15 11.28 4.37
N GLU A 2 16.32 10.40 3.85
CA GLU A 2 16.52 9.70 2.58
C GLU A 2 15.38 10.11 1.65
N LEU A 3 15.72 10.49 0.45
CA LEU A 3 14.79 10.89 -0.59
C LEU A 3 15.18 10.16 -1.87
N GLY A 4 14.20 9.56 -2.51
CA GLY A 4 14.38 8.90 -3.80
C GLY A 4 13.21 9.16 -4.72
N GLY A 5 13.49 9.17 -6.01
CA GLY A 5 12.48 9.26 -7.05
C GLY A 5 12.89 8.43 -8.26
N GLY A 6 11.92 7.99 -9.02
CA GLY A 6 12.15 7.15 -10.19
C GLY A 6 10.91 7.03 -11.05
N ILE A 7 11.02 6.17 -12.03
CA ILE A 7 9.92 5.81 -12.92
C ILE A 7 9.76 4.29 -12.88
N VAL A 8 8.55 3.84 -12.67
CA VAL A 8 8.18 2.41 -12.66
C VAL A 8 7.41 2.08 -13.93
N LEU A 9 7.84 1.05 -14.63
CA LEU A 9 7.10 0.48 -15.74
C LEU A 9 6.12 -0.57 -15.20
N ASN A 10 4.84 -0.35 -15.41
CA ASN A 10 3.78 -1.27 -15.01
C ASN A 10 3.01 -1.74 -16.25
N ASN A 11 2.83 -3.04 -16.37
CA ASN A 11 2.10 -3.67 -17.47
C ASN A 11 0.78 -4.34 -17.01
N SER A 12 0.28 -4.01 -15.84
CA SER A 12 -0.95 -4.59 -15.28
C SER A 12 -2.19 -4.33 -16.15
N PHE A 13 -2.17 -3.29 -16.97
CA PHE A 13 -3.27 -2.93 -17.87
C PHE A 13 -3.19 -3.60 -19.25
N GLY A 14 -2.23 -4.52 -19.44
CA GLY A 14 -2.02 -5.20 -20.71
C GLY A 14 -1.26 -4.37 -21.75
N TYR A 15 -0.79 -3.20 -21.39
CA TYR A 15 0.19 -2.38 -22.11
C TYR A 15 1.10 -1.67 -21.09
N PRO A 16 2.37 -1.43 -21.47
CA PRO A 16 3.32 -0.80 -20.56
C PRO A 16 2.94 0.67 -20.29
N MET A 17 2.83 1.02 -19.01
CA MET A 17 2.59 2.38 -18.53
C MET A 17 3.71 2.82 -17.61
N LEU A 18 4.13 4.07 -17.73
CA LEU A 18 5.13 4.69 -16.87
C LEU A 18 4.42 5.43 -15.72
N PHE A 19 4.81 5.11 -14.50
CA PHE A 19 4.34 5.78 -13.30
C PHE A 19 5.51 6.44 -12.58
N PRO A 20 5.33 7.65 -12.04
CA PRO A 20 6.31 8.23 -11.14
C PRO A 20 6.38 7.43 -9.85
N ALA A 21 7.57 7.17 -9.37
CA ALA A 21 7.85 6.58 -8.08
C ALA A 21 8.53 7.60 -7.18
N PHE A 22 8.15 7.61 -5.91
CA PHE A 22 8.68 8.53 -4.92
C PHE A 22 8.88 7.82 -3.59
N TYR A 23 9.97 8.15 -2.92
CA TYR A 23 10.30 7.62 -1.61
C TYR A 23 10.87 8.72 -0.72
N LEU A 24 10.32 8.84 0.48
CA LEU A 24 10.81 9.71 1.54
C LEU A 24 10.91 8.91 2.82
N ASN A 25 12.08 8.91 3.44
CA ASN A 25 12.28 8.37 4.79
C ASN A 25 12.99 9.42 5.64
N TRP A 26 12.30 9.90 6.66
CA TRP A 26 12.81 10.88 7.58
C TRP A 26 12.79 10.33 9.01
N ALA A 27 13.92 10.43 9.69
CA ALA A 27 14.06 10.03 11.08
C ALA A 27 14.75 11.14 11.85
N THR A 28 14.17 11.54 12.99
CA THR A 28 14.72 12.56 13.88
C THR A 28 15.21 11.91 15.17
N ALA A 29 16.50 12.06 15.46
CA ALA A 29 17.15 11.58 16.69
C ALA A 29 16.81 10.13 17.06
N GLY A 30 16.45 9.29 16.08
CA GLY A 30 16.06 7.89 16.27
C GLY A 30 14.73 7.67 16.99
N LYS A 31 14.03 8.73 17.41
CA LYS A 31 12.75 8.63 18.13
C LYS A 31 11.54 8.70 17.22
N TYR A 32 11.53 9.65 16.29
CA TYR A 32 10.40 9.85 15.38
C TYR A 32 10.81 9.47 13.96
N THR A 33 9.88 8.83 13.26
CA THR A 33 10.08 8.42 11.87
C THR A 33 8.87 8.80 11.04
N VAL A 34 9.11 9.29 9.83
CA VAL A 34 8.07 9.49 8.81
C VAL A 34 8.55 8.81 7.54
N LYS A 35 7.71 7.97 6.98
CA LYS A 35 7.98 7.27 5.74
C LYS A 35 6.83 7.50 4.78
N ILE A 36 7.16 7.88 3.55
CA ILE A 36 6.23 7.96 2.43
C ILE A 36 6.84 7.16 1.29
N SER A 37 6.10 6.26 0.70
CA SER A 37 6.54 5.44 -0.41
C SER A 37 5.43 5.31 -1.44
N MET A 38 5.78 5.49 -2.71
CA MET A 38 4.90 5.33 -3.86
C MET A 38 5.50 4.35 -4.87
N MET A 39 6.12 3.28 -4.39
CA MET A 39 6.78 2.31 -5.27
C MET A 39 5.83 1.16 -5.64
N ASP A 40 5.11 0.64 -4.66
CA ASP A 40 4.28 -0.58 -4.76
C ASP A 40 2.83 -0.31 -4.30
N GLY A 41 2.39 0.90 -4.53
CA GLY A 41 1.20 1.52 -3.98
C GLY A 41 1.59 2.80 -3.24
N VAL A 42 0.68 3.38 -2.53
CA VAL A 42 0.95 4.53 -1.66
C VAL A 42 0.98 4.06 -0.22
N GLU A 43 2.12 4.19 0.44
CA GLU A 43 2.27 3.94 1.88
C GLU A 43 2.74 5.22 2.56
N MET A 44 2.04 5.62 3.59
CA MET A 44 2.41 6.71 4.48
C MET A 44 2.43 6.17 5.90
N SER A 45 3.52 6.41 6.62
CA SER A 45 3.59 6.04 8.03
C SER A 45 4.31 7.10 8.85
N ALA A 46 3.82 7.30 10.06
CA ALA A 46 4.46 8.13 11.08
C ALA A 46 4.62 7.28 12.35
N GLY A 47 5.82 7.29 12.92
CA GLY A 47 6.15 6.40 14.01
C GLY A 47 6.97 7.03 15.12
N TYR A 48 6.87 6.39 16.27
CA TYR A 48 7.64 6.70 17.47
C TYR A 48 8.34 5.44 17.98
N ASN A 49 9.65 5.49 18.11
CA ASN A 49 10.44 4.44 18.73
C ASN A 49 10.40 4.60 20.25
N ALA A 50 9.54 3.85 20.92
CA ALA A 50 9.37 3.93 22.37
C ALA A 50 10.62 3.40 23.10
N ASN A 51 11.21 2.32 22.60
CA ASN A 51 12.46 1.75 23.11
C ASN A 51 13.16 0.92 22.01
N ARG A 52 14.23 0.18 22.38
CA ARG A 52 14.99 -0.66 21.45
C ARG A 52 14.16 -1.80 20.86
N HIS A 53 13.10 -2.21 21.55
CA HIS A 53 12.29 -3.40 21.21
C HIS A 53 10.92 -3.04 20.63
N LEU A 54 10.45 -1.81 20.81
CA LEU A 54 9.09 -1.41 20.42
C LEU A 54 9.09 -0.11 19.65
N SER A 55 8.50 -0.15 18.47
CA SER A 55 8.15 1.04 17.67
C SER A 55 6.64 1.06 17.45
N LEU A 56 6.04 2.21 17.61
CA LEU A 56 4.61 2.45 17.43
C LEU A 56 4.43 3.30 16.17
N ASN A 57 3.67 2.81 15.20
CA ASN A 57 3.46 3.51 13.94
C ASN A 57 1.97 3.64 13.65
N ILE A 58 1.59 4.77 13.11
CA ILE A 58 0.32 4.98 12.42
C ILE A 58 0.60 4.82 10.94
N VAL A 59 -0.25 4.09 10.23
CA VAL A 59 -0.06 3.79 8.81
C VAL A 59 -1.32 4.11 8.03
N ALA A 60 -1.11 4.60 6.82
CA ALA A 60 -2.13 4.69 5.79
C ALA A 60 -1.54 4.07 4.52
N GLU A 61 -2.18 3.03 4.00
CA GLU A 61 -1.73 2.29 2.83
C GLU A 61 -2.84 2.25 1.80
N MET A 62 -2.53 2.65 0.59
CA MET A 62 -3.39 2.46 -0.57
C MET A 62 -2.77 1.37 -1.44
N LYS A 63 -3.52 0.29 -1.64
CA LYS A 63 -3.13 -0.83 -2.48
C LYS A 63 -4.21 -1.12 -3.51
N GLY A 64 -3.80 -1.70 -4.62
CA GLY A 64 -4.70 -2.11 -5.67
C GLY A 64 -4.38 -3.51 -6.16
N GLN A 65 -5.40 -4.21 -6.58
CA GLN A 65 -5.29 -5.48 -7.28
C GLN A 65 -6.02 -5.37 -8.61
N MET A 66 -5.43 -5.92 -9.64
CA MET A 66 -6.03 -5.97 -10.97
C MET A 66 -5.99 -7.40 -11.49
N ALA A 67 -7.06 -7.81 -12.14
CA ALA A 67 -7.15 -9.10 -12.82
C ALA A 67 -7.72 -8.91 -14.22
N LEU A 68 -7.08 -9.52 -15.19
CA LEU A 68 -7.64 -9.63 -16.55
C LEU A 68 -8.63 -10.77 -16.55
N MET A 69 -9.81 -10.54 -17.10
CA MET A 69 -10.87 -11.51 -17.20
C MET A 69 -11.57 -11.42 -18.55
N VAL A 70 -12.17 -12.50 -18.98
CA VAL A 70 -13.05 -12.52 -20.16
C VAL A 70 -14.48 -12.64 -19.66
N GLN A 71 -15.32 -11.68 -20.00
CA GLN A 71 -16.75 -11.69 -19.68
C GLN A 71 -17.53 -11.42 -20.97
N ASP A 72 -18.49 -12.27 -21.29
CA ASP A 72 -19.31 -12.18 -22.50
C ASP A 72 -18.47 -12.09 -23.79
N GLY A 73 -17.35 -12.84 -23.84
CA GLY A 73 -16.43 -12.86 -24.97
C GLY A 73 -15.61 -11.58 -25.16
N LYS A 74 -15.60 -10.68 -24.19
CA LYS A 74 -14.82 -9.45 -24.22
C LYS A 74 -13.78 -9.43 -23.11
N ASP A 75 -12.59 -8.93 -23.44
CA ASP A 75 -11.55 -8.69 -22.46
C ASP A 75 -11.96 -7.55 -21.53
N LYS A 76 -11.96 -7.83 -20.24
CA LYS A 76 -12.25 -6.87 -19.19
C LYS A 76 -11.15 -6.86 -18.13
N ILE A 77 -11.07 -5.74 -17.41
CA ILE A 77 -10.18 -5.56 -16.28
C ILE A 77 -11.04 -5.43 -15.03
N PHE A 78 -10.86 -6.34 -14.09
CA PHE A 78 -11.33 -6.17 -12.73
C PHE A 78 -10.26 -5.41 -11.95
N SER A 79 -10.61 -4.27 -11.37
CA SER A 79 -9.75 -3.52 -10.46
C SER A 79 -10.42 -3.40 -9.10
N HIS A 80 -9.66 -3.65 -8.05
CA HIS A 80 -10.06 -3.44 -6.68
C HIS A 80 -8.99 -2.63 -5.97
N GLN A 81 -9.35 -1.46 -5.50
CA GLN A 81 -8.48 -0.61 -4.70
C GLN A 81 -8.98 -0.59 -3.26
N TYR A 82 -8.07 -0.43 -2.32
CA TYR A 82 -8.43 -0.29 -0.91
C TYR A 82 -7.43 0.58 -0.17
N ILE A 83 -7.95 1.34 0.78
CA ILE A 83 -7.16 2.14 1.69
C ILE A 83 -7.28 1.53 3.08
N ILE A 84 -6.15 1.19 3.67
CA ILE A 84 -6.03 0.74 5.05
C ILE A 84 -5.53 1.91 5.86
N ALA A 85 -6.22 2.23 6.94
CA ALA A 85 -5.73 3.15 7.97
C ALA A 85 -5.68 2.40 9.30
N GLY A 86 -4.56 2.47 10.00
CA GLY A 86 -4.40 1.69 11.20
C GLY A 86 -3.16 2.01 12.02
N PHE A 87 -3.03 1.24 13.08
CA PHE A 87 -1.91 1.27 14.01
C PHE A 87 -1.04 0.04 13.78
N ARG A 88 0.26 0.26 13.65
CA ARG A 88 1.26 -0.80 13.40
C ARG A 88 2.35 -0.77 14.47
N PRO A 89 2.16 -1.41 15.63
CA PRO A 89 3.27 -1.70 16.52
C PRO A 89 4.26 -2.66 15.84
N LYS A 90 5.54 -2.36 15.96
CA LYS A 90 6.64 -3.21 15.48
C LYS A 90 7.47 -3.66 16.68
N ILE A 91 7.46 -4.97 16.94
CA ILE A 91 8.26 -5.59 18.00
C ILE A 91 9.58 -6.04 17.39
N LYS A 92 10.68 -5.56 17.93
CA LYS A 92 12.04 -5.90 17.49
C LYS A 92 12.63 -6.97 18.42
N LEU A 93 12.92 -8.13 17.87
CA LEU A 93 13.57 -9.26 18.57
C LEU A 93 15.06 -9.26 18.20
N GLY A 94 15.84 -8.43 18.89
CA GLY A 94 17.25 -8.25 18.59
C GLY A 94 17.51 -7.30 17.42
N LYS A 95 18.62 -7.53 16.69
CA LYS A 95 19.07 -6.64 15.60
C LYS A 95 18.51 -7.04 14.23
N ARG A 96 18.09 -8.30 14.07
CA ARG A 96 17.79 -8.88 12.75
C ARG A 96 16.33 -9.31 12.58
N ILE A 97 15.58 -9.45 13.66
CA ILE A 97 14.21 -9.96 13.60
C ILE A 97 13.24 -8.89 14.09
N SER A 98 12.17 -8.68 13.35
CA SER A 98 11.09 -7.81 13.79
C SER A 98 9.73 -8.33 13.34
N ILE A 99 8.74 -8.13 14.21
CA ILE A 99 7.36 -8.56 14.02
C ILE A 99 6.49 -7.30 13.94
N PRO A 100 6.12 -6.84 12.74
CA PRO A 100 5.09 -5.82 12.59
C PRO A 100 3.72 -6.46 12.77
N LEU A 101 2.92 -5.88 13.63
CA LEU A 101 1.50 -6.18 13.78
C LEU A 101 0.72 -5.00 13.26
N THR A 102 -0.35 -5.21 12.51
CA THR A 102 -1.21 -4.11 12.05
C THR A 102 -2.63 -4.39 12.48
N ALA A 103 -3.26 -3.38 13.10
CA ALA A 103 -4.68 -3.38 13.41
C ALA A 103 -5.28 -2.07 12.89
N GLY A 104 -6.36 -2.15 12.15
CA GLY A 104 -6.96 -0.97 11.52
C GLY A 104 -8.27 -1.29 10.81
N ILE A 105 -8.60 -0.42 9.88
CA ILE A 105 -9.82 -0.51 9.08
C ILE A 105 -9.51 -0.31 7.60
N HIS A 106 -10.24 -0.99 6.74
CA HIS A 106 -10.36 -0.63 5.34
C HIS A 106 -11.37 0.51 5.22
N VAL A 107 -10.90 1.68 4.80
CA VAL A 107 -11.71 2.92 4.78
C VAL A 107 -12.44 3.06 3.45
N ILE A 108 -11.76 2.83 2.34
CA ILE A 108 -12.29 2.97 0.99
C ILE A 108 -11.94 1.69 0.22
N ARG A 109 -12.94 1.09 -0.41
CA ARG A 109 -12.79 -0.17 -1.13
C ARG A 109 -13.61 -0.15 -2.43
N PRO A 110 -13.23 0.68 -3.42
CA PRO A 110 -13.87 0.62 -4.73
C PRO A 110 -13.48 -0.67 -5.46
N ALA A 111 -14.44 -1.27 -6.12
CA ALA A 111 -14.21 -2.33 -7.08
C ALA A 111 -14.91 -1.99 -8.39
N GLU A 112 -14.25 -2.25 -9.50
CA GLU A 112 -14.72 -1.87 -10.81
C GLU A 112 -14.39 -2.96 -11.82
N ILE A 113 -15.32 -3.17 -12.77
CA ILE A 113 -15.08 -3.99 -13.95
C ILE A 113 -15.19 -3.07 -15.16
N THR A 114 -14.08 -2.88 -15.86
CA THR A 114 -13.99 -1.98 -17.01
C THR A 114 -13.56 -2.73 -18.27
N ASP A 115 -13.90 -2.15 -19.42
CA ASP A 115 -13.35 -2.62 -20.69
C ASP A 115 -11.84 -2.34 -20.71
N ARG A 116 -11.08 -3.19 -21.41
CA ARG A 116 -9.62 -3.04 -21.56
C ARG A 116 -9.28 -1.84 -22.44
N SER A 117 -9.54 -0.62 -21.92
CA SER A 117 -9.19 0.63 -22.61
C SER A 117 -8.82 1.71 -21.59
N LEU A 118 -7.88 2.59 -21.96
CA LEU A 118 -7.48 3.74 -21.13
C LEU A 118 -8.66 4.67 -20.80
N LYS A 119 -9.58 4.83 -21.76
CA LYS A 119 -10.74 5.71 -21.60
C LYS A 119 -11.74 5.19 -20.56
N SER A 120 -11.85 3.87 -20.40
CA SER A 120 -12.78 3.28 -19.43
C SER A 120 -12.29 3.39 -18.00
N MET A 121 -10.97 3.48 -17.77
CA MET A 121 -10.37 3.65 -16.45
C MET A 121 -10.73 4.97 -15.75
N PHE A 122 -11.15 5.98 -16.51
CA PHE A 122 -11.55 7.29 -15.97
C PHE A 122 -13.08 7.47 -15.92
N ARG A 123 -13.84 6.41 -16.17
CA ARG A 123 -15.30 6.41 -16.02
C ARG A 123 -15.66 5.92 -14.63
N ASP A 124 -16.36 6.75 -13.91
CA ASP A 124 -16.84 6.51 -12.55
C ASP A 124 -17.99 5.47 -12.57
N ARG A 125 -17.66 4.19 -12.38
CA ARG A 125 -18.62 3.07 -12.22
C ARG A 125 -18.13 2.14 -11.11
N SER A 126 -17.72 2.71 -10.00
CA SER A 126 -17.20 1.93 -8.89
C SER A 126 -18.31 1.51 -7.92
N CYS A 127 -18.31 0.23 -7.57
CA CYS A 127 -19.05 -0.25 -6.42
C CYS A 127 -18.18 -0.07 -5.18
N TYR A 128 -18.74 0.50 -4.11
CA TYR A 128 -18.02 0.68 -2.85
C TYR A 128 -18.40 -0.41 -1.86
N PHE A 129 -17.40 -1.08 -1.29
CA PHE A 129 -17.61 -1.98 -0.17
C PHE A 129 -17.65 -1.22 1.15
N GLN A 130 -18.37 -1.77 2.11
CA GLN A 130 -18.44 -1.20 3.46
C GLN A 130 -17.07 -1.23 4.16
N VAL A 131 -16.89 -0.32 5.10
CA VAL A 131 -15.75 -0.31 6.01
C VAL A 131 -15.66 -1.66 6.75
N SER A 132 -14.48 -2.24 6.80
CA SER A 132 -14.25 -3.52 7.47
C SER A 132 -13.01 -3.47 8.35
N PRO A 133 -12.98 -4.21 9.47
CA PRO A 133 -11.78 -4.33 10.28
C PRO A 133 -10.67 -5.04 9.50
N TYR A 134 -9.43 -4.69 9.81
CA TYR A 134 -8.23 -5.27 9.23
C TYR A 134 -7.24 -5.61 10.33
N ALA A 135 -6.66 -6.79 10.26
CA ALA A 135 -5.56 -7.20 11.12
C ALA A 135 -4.56 -8.01 10.31
N SER A 136 -3.27 -7.77 10.53
CA SER A 136 -2.20 -8.57 9.95
C SER A 136 -1.01 -8.68 10.89
N ALA A 137 -0.24 -9.76 10.74
CA ALA A 137 1.03 -9.98 11.39
C ALA A 137 2.07 -10.38 10.34
N GLY A 138 3.27 -9.88 10.47
CA GLY A 138 4.39 -10.19 9.58
C GLY A 138 5.64 -10.56 10.35
N LEU A 139 6.61 -11.15 9.67
CA LEU A 139 7.94 -11.43 10.18
C LEU A 139 8.96 -10.85 9.19
N ASN A 140 9.80 -9.94 9.67
CA ASN A 140 10.92 -9.42 8.90
C ASN A 140 12.23 -9.96 9.46
N ILE A 141 13.06 -10.53 8.60
CA ILE A 141 14.39 -11.02 8.92
C ILE A 141 15.39 -10.26 8.05
N GLU A 142 16.33 -9.59 8.70
CA GLU A 142 17.42 -8.85 8.03
C GLU A 142 18.70 -9.71 8.12
N PHE A 143 19.32 -9.99 6.99
CA PHE A 143 20.53 -10.80 6.88
C PHE A 143 21.80 -9.96 6.91
#